data_2f19c3918d59ee8f2e99594f40c72094
#
_entry.id   2f19c3918d59ee8f2e99594f40c72094
#
_cell.length_a   1.000
_cell.length_b   1.000
_cell.length_c   1.000
_cell.angle_alpha   90.00
_cell.angle_beta   90.00
_cell.angle_gamma   90.00
#
_symmetry.space_group_name_H-M   'P 1'
#
loop_
_entity.id
_entity.type
_entity.pdbx_description
1 polymer ?
#
loop_
_entity_poly.entity_id
_entity_poly.type
_entity_poly.pdbx_seq_one_letter_code
_entity_poly.pdbx_strand_id
1 'polypeptide(L)'
;MKVNILMSTYNGQEFIAQQIQSIQKQTFENWNLLIRDDGSSDETPKIIADFAKSDARIRFINADKRENFGVIKNFYTLLKYEKADYYFFSDQDDVWQPQKLELTLASVEKENNQIPLMVYTDLTVVDRDLQVLHD
;
A
#
# COMPACT_ATOMS: atom_id res chain seq x y z
N MET A 1 13.52 11.79 2.86
CA MET A 1 12.14 11.70 2.33
C MET A 1 11.49 10.44 2.87
N LYS A 2 10.32 10.61 3.46
CA LYS A 2 9.60 9.47 4.03
C LYS A 2 8.43 9.11 3.14
N VAL A 3 8.37 7.85 2.72
CA VAL A 3 7.32 7.33 1.85
C VAL A 3 6.58 6.23 2.59
N ASN A 4 5.30 6.42 2.78
CA ASN A 4 4.43 5.41 3.39
C ASN A 4 3.47 4.86 2.36
N ILE A 5 3.44 3.55 2.26
CA ILE A 5 2.47 2.83 1.44
C ILE A 5 1.40 2.30 2.39
N LEU A 6 0.17 2.60 2.11
CA LEU A 6 -0.96 2.26 2.98
C LEU A 6 -1.78 1.17 2.31
N MET A 7 -1.87 0.00 2.94
CA MET A 7 -2.60 -1.13 2.40
C MET A 7 -3.75 -1.51 3.31
N SER A 8 -4.96 -1.52 2.76
CA SER A 8 -6.15 -2.02 3.42
C SER A 8 -6.40 -3.44 2.96
N THR A 9 -6.63 -4.35 3.89
CA THR A 9 -6.87 -5.75 3.55
C THR A 9 -8.17 -6.26 4.15
N TYR A 10 -8.82 -7.15 3.41
CA TYR A 10 -10.00 -7.87 3.90
C TYR A 10 -10.19 -9.12 3.06
N ASN A 11 -10.04 -10.30 3.69
CA ASN A 11 -10.21 -11.59 3.04
C ASN A 11 -9.48 -11.68 1.69
N GLY A 12 -8.19 -11.32 1.70
CA GLY A 12 -7.38 -11.26 0.49
C GLY A 12 -6.32 -12.33 0.39
N GLN A 13 -6.48 -13.47 1.08
CA GLN A 13 -5.42 -14.50 1.12
C GLN A 13 -4.97 -14.95 -0.26
N GLU A 14 -5.84 -14.84 -1.26
CA GLU A 14 -5.54 -15.31 -2.61
C GLU A 14 -4.53 -14.41 -3.34
N PHE A 15 -4.52 -13.12 -3.01
CA PHE A 15 -3.75 -12.12 -3.76
C PHE A 15 -2.71 -11.37 -2.96
N ILE A 16 -2.84 -11.35 -1.63
CA ILE A 16 -2.04 -10.43 -0.81
C ILE A 16 -0.54 -10.70 -0.86
N ALA A 17 -0.14 -11.97 -0.93
CA ALA A 17 1.29 -12.29 -1.00
C ALA A 17 1.91 -11.74 -2.27
N GLN A 18 1.22 -11.88 -3.39
CA GLN A 18 1.70 -11.38 -4.68
C GLN A 18 1.80 -9.85 -4.66
N GLN A 19 0.82 -9.19 -4.06
CA GLN A 19 0.83 -7.73 -3.95
C GLN A 19 1.98 -7.24 -3.10
N ILE A 20 2.19 -7.83 -1.93
CA ILE A 20 3.30 -7.43 -1.06
C ILE A 20 4.63 -7.67 -1.75
N GLN A 21 4.77 -8.80 -2.43
CA GLN A 21 6.00 -9.10 -3.17
C GLN A 21 6.26 -8.07 -4.27
N SER A 22 5.22 -7.57 -4.93
CA SER A 22 5.40 -6.55 -5.96
C SER A 22 5.90 -5.23 -5.37
N ILE A 23 5.53 -4.94 -4.13
CA ILE A 23 6.07 -3.78 -3.42
C ILE A 23 7.52 -4.03 -3.02
N GLN A 24 7.85 -5.23 -2.56
CA GLN A 24 9.23 -5.57 -2.20
C GLN A 24 10.17 -5.51 -3.40
N LYS A 25 9.65 -5.69 -4.61
CA LYS A 25 10.46 -5.67 -5.84
C LYS A 25 10.57 -4.28 -6.45
N GLN A 26 10.08 -3.25 -5.78
CA GLN A 26 10.19 -1.88 -6.29
C GLN A 26 11.66 -1.45 -6.37
N THR A 27 11.99 -0.75 -7.44
CA THR A 27 13.36 -0.22 -7.62
C THR A 27 13.67 0.86 -6.59
N PHE A 28 12.66 1.61 -6.16
CA PHE A 28 12.81 2.52 -5.04
C PHE A 28 12.58 1.72 -3.74
N GLU A 29 13.60 1.64 -2.90
CA GLU A 29 13.58 0.72 -1.76
C GLU A 29 13.30 1.37 -0.41
N ASN A 30 13.33 2.69 -0.33
CA ASN A 30 13.21 3.40 0.95
C ASN A 30 11.76 3.75 1.25
N TRP A 31 10.95 2.73 1.48
CA TRP A 31 9.53 2.89 1.79
C TRP A 31 9.17 2.13 3.07
N ASN A 32 8.02 2.50 3.63
CA ASN A 32 7.38 1.75 4.71
C ASN A 32 6.01 1.31 4.23
N LEU A 33 5.66 0.07 4.50
CA LEU A 33 4.34 -0.47 4.16
C LEU A 33 3.56 -0.67 5.43
N LEU A 34 2.50 0.11 5.60
CA LEU A 34 1.60 0.01 6.75
C LEU A 34 0.36 -0.75 6.32
N ILE A 35 0.08 -1.85 6.97
CA ILE A 35 -1.06 -2.69 6.63
C ILE A 35 -2.03 -2.73 7.80
N ARG A 36 -3.29 -2.43 7.54
CA ARG A 36 -4.36 -2.61 8.49
C ARG A 36 -5.36 -3.60 7.93
N ASP A 37 -5.60 -4.67 8.68
CA ASP A 37 -6.57 -5.67 8.28
C ASP A 37 -7.95 -5.32 8.84
N ASP A 38 -8.95 -5.39 8.00
CA ASP A 38 -10.31 -4.97 8.33
C ASP A 38 -11.18 -6.13 8.83
N GLY A 39 -10.56 -7.05 9.59
CA GLY A 39 -11.29 -8.14 10.21
C GLY A 39 -11.44 -9.38 9.35
N SER A 40 -10.39 -9.76 8.62
CA SER A 40 -10.40 -10.96 7.78
C SER A 40 -10.68 -12.21 8.58
N SER A 41 -11.46 -13.10 7.99
CA SER A 41 -11.73 -14.42 8.56
C SER A 41 -10.89 -15.53 7.93
N ASP A 42 -10.12 -15.21 6.90
CA ASP A 42 -9.25 -16.17 6.20
C ASP A 42 -7.81 -16.07 6.71
N GLU A 43 -6.83 -16.55 5.94
CA GLU A 43 -5.42 -16.55 6.31
C GLU A 43 -4.72 -15.23 6.10
N THR A 44 -5.43 -14.19 5.67
CA THR A 44 -4.82 -12.88 5.40
C THR A 44 -3.97 -12.37 6.56
N PRO A 45 -4.45 -12.36 7.82
CA PRO A 45 -3.63 -11.85 8.92
C PRO A 45 -2.34 -12.62 9.13
N LYS A 46 -2.36 -13.93 8.92
CA LYS A 46 -1.16 -14.74 9.07
C LYS A 46 -0.14 -14.42 8.00
N ILE A 47 -0.60 -14.23 6.77
CA ILE A 47 0.28 -13.87 5.67
C ILE A 47 0.94 -12.53 5.92
N ILE A 48 0.16 -11.54 6.37
CA ILE A 48 0.70 -10.23 6.71
C ILE A 48 1.76 -10.34 7.82
N ALA A 49 1.44 -11.09 8.87
CA ALA A 49 2.36 -11.25 9.99
C ALA A 49 3.67 -11.88 9.57
N ASP A 50 3.62 -12.87 8.68
CA ASP A 50 4.81 -13.53 8.17
C ASP A 50 5.70 -12.55 7.38
N PHE A 51 5.11 -11.73 6.53
CA PHE A 51 5.86 -10.70 5.81
C PHE A 51 6.45 -9.66 6.75
N ALA A 52 5.67 -9.19 7.72
CA ALA A 52 6.15 -8.19 8.68
C ALA A 52 7.31 -8.71 9.50
N LYS A 53 7.34 -10.01 9.78
CA LYS A 53 8.41 -10.64 10.54
C LYS A 53 9.70 -10.71 9.73
N SER A 54 9.59 -10.88 8.41
CA SER A 54 10.76 -11.05 7.56
C SER A 54 11.27 -9.75 6.93
N ASP A 55 10.48 -8.67 6.94
CA ASP A 55 10.86 -7.40 6.34
C ASP A 55 10.46 -6.27 7.28
N ALA A 56 11.46 -5.59 7.85
CA ALA A 56 11.24 -4.54 8.84
C ALA A 56 10.48 -3.33 8.29
N ARG A 57 10.42 -3.18 6.97
CA ARG A 57 9.68 -2.09 6.34
C ARG A 57 8.18 -2.33 6.32
N ILE A 58 7.76 -3.56 6.59
CA ILE A 58 6.36 -3.96 6.59
C ILE A 58 5.86 -4.01 8.02
N ARG A 59 4.80 -3.26 8.32
CA ARG A 59 4.23 -3.20 9.65
C ARG A 59 2.75 -3.52 9.64
N PHE A 60 2.36 -4.50 10.43
CA PHE A 60 0.97 -4.89 10.61
C PHE A 60 0.45 -4.10 11.81
N ILE A 61 -0.25 -2.99 11.56
CA ILE A 61 -0.52 -2.01 12.62
C ILE A 61 -1.67 -2.40 13.56
N ASN A 62 -2.47 -3.39 13.19
CA ASN A 62 -3.57 -3.84 14.06
C ASN A 62 -3.59 -5.36 14.22
N ALA A 63 -2.42 -5.98 14.37
CA ALA A 63 -2.34 -7.42 14.55
C ALA A 63 -3.14 -7.91 15.76
N ASP A 64 -3.21 -7.10 16.82
CA ASP A 64 -3.85 -7.48 18.07
C ASP A 64 -5.36 -7.30 18.06
N LYS A 65 -5.87 -6.38 17.28
CA LYS A 65 -7.28 -6.04 17.30
C LYS A 65 -7.79 -5.66 15.92
N ARG A 66 -8.40 -6.63 15.24
CA ARG A 66 -8.79 -6.48 13.86
C ARG A 66 -10.28 -6.20 13.72
N GLU A 67 -10.67 -4.98 14.10
CA GLU A 67 -12.05 -4.54 13.95
C GLU A 67 -12.36 -4.18 12.51
N ASN A 68 -13.58 -4.48 12.08
CA ASN A 68 -14.04 -4.12 10.74
C ASN A 68 -14.55 -2.69 10.74
N PHE A 69 -13.85 -1.81 10.01
CA PHE A 69 -14.23 -0.40 9.89
C PHE A 69 -14.83 -0.05 8.53
N GLY A 70 -14.66 -0.92 7.54
CA GLY A 70 -14.96 -0.59 6.16
C GLY A 70 -13.75 0.03 5.46
N VAL A 71 -13.74 -0.03 4.14
CA VAL A 71 -12.57 0.36 3.33
C VAL A 71 -12.15 1.80 3.58
N ILE A 72 -13.09 2.74 3.56
CA ILE A 72 -12.77 4.16 3.69
C ILE A 72 -12.16 4.47 5.05
N LYS A 73 -12.78 3.99 6.12
CA LYS A 73 -12.28 4.25 7.47
C LYS A 73 -10.96 3.51 7.71
N ASN A 74 -10.77 2.35 7.08
CA ASN A 74 -9.54 1.60 7.19
C ASN A 74 -8.38 2.39 6.61
N PHE A 75 -8.54 2.95 5.40
CA PHE A 75 -7.51 3.80 4.80
C PHE A 75 -7.30 5.09 5.58
N TYR A 76 -8.37 5.68 6.08
CA TYR A 76 -8.26 6.89 6.88
C TYR A 76 -7.44 6.66 8.15
N THR A 77 -7.66 5.52 8.80
CA THR A 77 -6.90 5.14 9.99
C THR A 77 -5.42 4.98 9.65
N LEU A 78 -5.11 4.35 8.52
CA LEU A 78 -3.74 4.20 8.05
C LEU A 78 -3.10 5.55 7.77
N LEU A 79 -3.83 6.44 7.12
CA LEU A 79 -3.33 7.77 6.77
C LEU A 79 -2.95 8.56 8.01
N LYS A 80 -3.73 8.44 9.08
CA LYS A 80 -3.50 9.16 10.32
C LYS A 80 -2.48 8.50 11.23
N TYR A 81 -2.06 7.29 10.92
CA TYR A 81 -1.21 6.51 11.80
C TYR A 81 0.15 7.18 12.05
N GLU A 82 0.76 7.68 10.99
CA GLU A 82 1.97 8.48 11.13
C GLU A 82 2.14 9.39 9.92
N LYS A 83 2.91 10.46 10.11
CA LYS A 83 3.16 11.41 9.03
C LYS A 83 4.26 10.93 8.09
N ALA A 84 4.11 11.25 6.83
CA ALA A 84 5.12 10.98 5.81
C ALA A 84 5.12 12.13 4.80
N ASP A 85 6.13 12.15 3.95
CA ASP A 85 6.20 13.15 2.88
C ASP A 85 5.28 12.77 1.73
N TYR A 86 5.16 11.47 1.46
CA TYR A 86 4.29 10.95 0.42
C TYR A 86 3.54 9.73 0.91
N TYR A 87 2.30 9.60 0.48
CA TYR A 87 1.44 8.47 0.82
C TYR A 87 0.97 7.81 -0.47
N PHE A 88 1.15 6.50 -0.55
CA PHE A 88 0.65 5.69 -1.67
C PHE A 88 -0.42 4.76 -1.13
N PHE A 89 -1.56 4.71 -1.80
CA PHE A 89 -2.62 3.76 -1.44
C PHE A 89 -2.45 2.50 -2.26
N SER A 90 -2.61 1.36 -1.61
CA SER A 90 -2.52 0.06 -2.25
C SER A 90 -3.66 -0.81 -1.80
N ASP A 91 -4.39 -1.38 -2.74
CA ASP A 91 -5.35 -2.43 -2.45
C ASP A 91 -4.62 -3.77 -2.39
N GLN A 92 -5.22 -4.75 -1.73
CA GLN A 92 -4.58 -6.04 -1.50
C GLN A 92 -4.40 -6.88 -2.77
N ASP A 93 -5.09 -6.54 -3.83
CA ASP A 93 -5.09 -7.31 -5.08
C ASP A 93 -4.46 -6.56 -6.26
N ASP A 94 -3.75 -5.46 -5.99
CA ASP A 94 -3.03 -4.73 -7.02
C ASP A 94 -1.61 -5.28 -7.13
N VAL A 95 -1.12 -5.48 -8.34
CA VAL A 95 0.27 -5.84 -8.57
C VAL A 95 0.97 -4.64 -9.19
N TRP A 96 2.02 -4.18 -8.52
CA TRP A 96 2.73 -2.98 -8.94
C TRP A 96 3.86 -3.29 -9.89
N GLN A 97 4.01 -2.45 -10.90
CA GLN A 97 5.17 -2.50 -11.77
C GLN A 97 6.42 -2.16 -10.96
N PRO A 98 7.58 -2.77 -11.27
CA PRO A 98 8.79 -2.56 -10.44
C PRO A 98 9.23 -1.11 -10.31
N GLN A 99 8.94 -0.27 -11.27
CA GLN A 99 9.38 1.12 -11.29
C GLN A 99 8.31 2.11 -10.88
N LYS A 100 7.18 1.62 -10.35
CA LYS A 100 6.05 2.48 -10.04
C LYS A 100 6.41 3.59 -9.07
N LEU A 101 7.03 3.25 -7.95
CA LEU A 101 7.41 4.25 -6.95
C LEU A 101 8.44 5.22 -7.50
N GLU A 102 9.48 4.70 -8.13
CA GLU A 102 10.54 5.51 -8.67
C GLU A 102 10.03 6.54 -9.67
N LEU A 103 9.23 6.09 -10.63
CA LEU A 103 8.71 6.99 -11.67
C LEU A 103 7.70 7.98 -11.11
N THR A 104 6.85 7.55 -10.20
CA THR A 104 5.86 8.44 -9.61
C THR A 104 6.54 9.52 -8.77
N LEU A 105 7.51 9.13 -7.96
CA LEU A 105 8.23 10.10 -7.14
C LEU A 105 9.00 11.09 -7.99
N ALA A 106 9.63 10.64 -9.07
CA ALA A 106 10.32 11.54 -9.98
C ALA A 106 9.35 12.55 -10.60
N SER A 107 8.15 12.10 -10.95
CA SER A 107 7.14 12.96 -11.54
C SER A 107 6.67 14.04 -10.56
N VAL A 108 6.38 13.66 -9.31
CA VAL A 108 5.88 14.64 -8.33
C VAL A 108 6.96 15.59 -7.86
N GLU A 109 8.22 15.18 -7.85
CA GLU A 109 9.31 16.07 -7.48
C GLU A 109 9.46 17.21 -8.48
N LYS A 110 9.15 16.98 -9.73
CA LYS A 110 9.19 18.03 -10.76
C LYS A 110 8.15 19.11 -10.53
N GLU A 111 7.08 18.78 -9.83
CA GLU A 111 6.04 19.75 -9.52
C GLU A 111 6.46 20.72 -8.42
N ASN A 112 7.58 20.45 -7.76
CA ASN A 112 8.11 21.28 -6.69
C ASN A 112 7.06 21.58 -5.61
N ASN A 113 6.41 20.56 -5.13
CA ASN A 113 5.39 20.73 -4.13
C ASN A 113 6.02 20.90 -2.76
N GLN A 114 5.60 21.92 -2.05
CA GLN A 114 6.09 22.22 -0.71
C GLN A 114 5.21 21.63 0.36
N ILE A 115 4.13 20.97 -0.02
CA ILE A 115 3.21 20.32 0.91
C ILE A 115 3.22 18.83 0.64
N PRO A 116 2.93 18.02 1.68
CA PRO A 116 2.82 16.59 1.49
C PRO A 116 1.75 16.27 0.46
N LEU A 117 2.09 15.38 -0.46
CA LEU A 117 1.16 14.97 -1.51
C LEU A 117 0.61 13.59 -1.21
N MET A 118 -0.66 13.47 -1.46
CA MET A 118 -1.30 12.16 -1.50
C MET A 118 -1.18 11.66 -2.92
N VAL A 119 -0.48 10.55 -3.09
CA VAL A 119 -0.24 9.99 -4.41
C VAL A 119 -1.13 8.79 -4.62
N TYR A 120 -1.99 8.85 -5.63
CA TYR A 120 -2.83 7.73 -5.99
C TYR A 120 -2.04 6.80 -6.88
N THR A 121 -1.95 5.55 -6.50
CA THR A 121 -1.17 4.56 -7.20
C THR A 121 -1.73 4.21 -8.57
N ASP A 122 -2.96 4.60 -8.81
CA ASP A 122 -3.64 4.36 -10.07
C ASP A 122 -3.91 5.65 -10.81
N LEU A 123 -2.91 6.53 -10.86
CA LEU A 123 -2.99 7.71 -11.73
C LEU A 123 -3.31 7.30 -13.14
N THR A 124 -2.88 6.11 -13.51
CA THR A 124 -3.34 5.46 -14.73
C THR A 124 -4.35 4.41 -14.31
N VAL A 125 -5.60 4.63 -14.66
CA VAL A 125 -6.66 3.69 -14.32
C VAL A 125 -6.64 2.54 -15.32
N VAL A 126 -6.59 1.32 -14.80
CA VAL A 126 -6.62 0.13 -15.65
C VAL A 126 -7.79 -0.76 -15.23
N ASP A 127 -8.24 -1.58 -16.15
CA ASP A 127 -9.26 -2.58 -15.83
C ASP A 127 -8.60 -3.84 -15.26
N ARG A 128 -9.38 -4.87 -15.01
CA ARG A 128 -8.88 -6.12 -14.44
C ARG A 128 -7.86 -6.82 -15.33
N ASP A 129 -7.85 -6.52 -16.61
CA ASP A 129 -6.90 -7.09 -17.57
C ASP A 129 -5.70 -6.18 -17.77
N LEU A 130 -5.56 -5.17 -16.93
CA LEU A 130 -4.48 -4.19 -16.99
C LEU A 130 -4.49 -3.36 -18.27
N GLN A 131 -5.68 -3.15 -18.82
CA GLN A 131 -5.86 -2.26 -19.97
C GLN A 131 -6.15 -0.87 -19.46
N VAL A 132 -5.44 0.11 -19.99
CA VAL A 132 -5.62 1.50 -19.59
C VAL A 132 -7.01 1.98 -19.99
N LEU A 133 -7.77 2.44 -19.01
CA LEU A 133 -9.10 3.00 -19.26
C LEU A 133 -9.03 4.47 -19.56
N HIS A 134 -8.21 5.20 -18.79
CA HIS A 134 -7.93 6.61 -19.03
C HIS A 134 -6.88 7.06 -18.03
N ASP A 135 -6.33 8.21 -18.27
CA ASP A 135 -5.33 8.79 -17.39
C ASP A 135 -5.94 9.73 -16.38
#